data_ba8ea5c0898dd55f9e7e10227d9a8348
#
_entry.id   ba8ea5c0898dd55f9e7e10227d9a8348
#
_cell.length_a   1.000
_cell.length_b   1.000
_cell.length_c   1.000
_cell.angle_alpha   90.00
_cell.angle_beta   90.00
_cell.angle_gamma   90.00
#
_symmetry.space_group_name_H-M   'P 1'
#
loop_
_entity.id
_entity.type
_entity.pdbx_description
1 polymer ?
#
loop_
_entity_poly.entity_id
_entity_poly.type
_entity_poly.pdbx_seq_one_letter_code
_entity_poly.pdbx_strand_id
1 'polypeptide(L)'
;MDIIRITDIRGYGYIGALPEEQVLGQWFSVDVTLKLDLAVAGQSDRLKDTLNYCAVVETVQHLIKTSKFALLEKLASAIADALLQANDAKPFIHQVTIALTKLTPPIPNFSGQVTIEITRAPLALDSIAPASPS
;
A
#
# COMPACT_ATOMS: atom_id res chain seq x y z
N MET A 1 -0.97 12.39 -15.80
CA MET A 1 -0.16 11.48 -14.99
C MET A 1 -0.62 10.06 -15.23
N ASP A 2 0.32 9.15 -15.35
CA ASP A 2 0.00 7.77 -15.68
C ASP A 2 -0.20 6.93 -14.42
N ILE A 3 -0.65 5.70 -14.60
CA ILE A 3 -0.98 4.83 -13.48
C ILE A 3 -0.39 3.44 -13.72
N ILE A 4 0.23 2.88 -12.68
CA ILE A 4 0.48 1.45 -12.56
C ILE A 4 -0.46 0.92 -11.50
N ARG A 5 -1.21 -0.13 -11.82
CA ARG A 5 -2.12 -0.76 -10.88
C ARG A 5 -1.71 -2.22 -10.69
N ILE A 6 -1.50 -2.60 -9.44
CA ILE A 6 -1.14 -3.97 -9.07
C ILE A 6 -2.27 -4.47 -8.18
N THR A 7 -2.96 -5.50 -8.63
CA THR A 7 -4.20 -5.91 -7.98
C THR A 7 -4.08 -7.28 -7.36
N ASP A 8 -4.87 -7.50 -6.31
CA ASP A 8 -5.04 -8.80 -5.66
C ASP A 8 -3.71 -9.37 -5.14
N ILE A 9 -2.94 -8.53 -4.46
CA ILE A 9 -1.75 -9.00 -3.77
C ILE A 9 -2.23 -9.66 -2.48
N ARG A 10 -2.14 -10.97 -2.41
CA ARG A 10 -2.66 -11.72 -1.28
C ARG A 10 -1.58 -12.05 -0.26
N GLY A 11 -1.97 -12.05 0.98
CA GLY A 11 -1.11 -12.44 2.08
C GLY A 11 -1.92 -12.88 3.27
N TYR A 12 -1.37 -13.80 4.06
CA TYR A 12 -1.97 -14.23 5.31
C TYR A 12 -1.34 -13.44 6.44
N GLY A 13 -2.17 -12.86 7.29
CA GLY A 13 -1.67 -12.02 8.36
C GLY A 13 -2.53 -12.06 9.60
N TYR A 14 -2.05 -11.43 10.67
CA TYR A 14 -2.63 -11.50 12.01
C TYR A 14 -3.05 -10.12 12.47
N ILE A 15 -3.74 -9.40 11.62
CA ILE A 15 -4.19 -8.04 11.87
C ILE A 15 -5.68 -8.05 12.09
N GLY A 16 -6.12 -7.40 13.14
CA GLY A 16 -7.53 -7.28 13.46
C GLY A 16 -7.73 -6.82 14.90
N ALA A 17 -8.91 -6.26 15.18
CA ALA A 17 -9.24 -5.74 16.49
C ALA A 17 -9.59 -6.86 17.49
N LEU A 18 -10.05 -8.00 16.98
CA LEU A 18 -10.45 -9.11 17.86
C LEU A 18 -9.25 -10.00 18.17
N PRO A 19 -9.17 -10.51 19.42
CA PRO A 19 -8.08 -11.43 19.77
C PRO A 19 -7.99 -12.63 18.85
N GLU A 20 -9.12 -13.16 18.40
CA GLU A 20 -9.14 -14.31 17.51
C GLU A 20 -8.46 -14.01 16.19
N GLU A 21 -8.63 -12.81 15.67
CA GLU A 21 -7.98 -12.40 14.42
C GLU A 21 -6.46 -12.35 14.57
N GLN A 22 -6.00 -11.96 15.77
CA GLN A 22 -4.57 -11.83 16.05
C GLN A 22 -3.90 -13.18 16.29
N VAL A 23 -4.66 -14.19 16.67
CA VAL A 23 -4.13 -15.54 16.94
C VAL A 23 -4.26 -16.45 15.73
N LEU A 24 -5.42 -16.48 15.10
CA LEU A 24 -5.71 -17.39 14.00
C LEU A 24 -5.29 -16.83 12.65
N GLY A 25 -5.27 -15.53 12.53
CA GLY A 25 -4.94 -14.88 11.26
C GLY A 25 -6.04 -15.01 10.23
N GLN A 26 -5.83 -14.37 9.09
CA GLN A 26 -6.78 -14.41 7.97
C GLN A 26 -6.10 -13.95 6.69
N TRP A 27 -6.76 -14.20 5.56
CA TRP A 27 -6.28 -13.75 4.27
C TRP A 27 -6.71 -12.32 3.99
N PHE A 28 -5.75 -11.56 3.45
CA PHE A 28 -5.98 -10.20 2.98
C PHE A 28 -5.67 -10.11 1.50
N SER A 29 -6.29 -9.16 0.82
CA SER A 29 -5.97 -8.80 -0.55
C SER A 29 -5.72 -7.31 -0.62
N VAL A 30 -4.68 -6.91 -1.32
CA VAL A 30 -4.30 -5.50 -1.44
C VAL A 30 -4.20 -5.13 -2.91
N ASP A 31 -4.86 -4.03 -3.27
CA ASP A 31 -4.66 -3.39 -4.56
C ASP A 31 -3.86 -2.13 -4.35
N VAL A 32 -2.84 -1.93 -5.18
CA VAL A 32 -1.99 -0.74 -5.15
C VAL A 32 -2.16 0.00 -6.46
N THR A 33 -2.46 1.29 -6.37
CA THR A 33 -2.52 2.18 -7.54
C THR A 33 -1.47 3.27 -7.36
N LEU A 34 -0.55 3.36 -8.31
CA LEU A 34 0.56 4.32 -8.26
C LEU A 34 0.41 5.32 -9.39
N LYS A 35 0.44 6.61 -9.07
CA LYS A 35 0.46 7.67 -10.07
C LYS A 35 1.90 8.12 -10.28
N LEU A 36 2.36 8.02 -11.51
CA LEU A 36 3.73 8.36 -11.88
C LEU A 36 3.78 8.63 -13.38
N ASP A 37 4.91 9.15 -13.85
CA ASP A 37 5.09 9.44 -15.25
C ASP A 37 5.76 8.24 -15.93
N LEU A 38 5.11 7.64 -16.89
CA LEU A 38 5.61 6.48 -17.64
C LEU A 38 6.12 6.84 -19.02
N ALA A 39 6.21 8.12 -19.34
CA ALA A 39 6.59 8.55 -20.70
C ALA A 39 8.01 8.10 -21.08
N VAL A 40 8.95 8.21 -20.15
CA VAL A 40 10.34 7.82 -20.43
C VAL A 40 10.43 6.32 -20.71
N ALA A 41 9.82 5.51 -19.88
CA ALA A 41 9.82 4.06 -20.08
C ALA A 41 9.09 3.69 -21.38
N GLY A 42 8.02 4.40 -21.71
CA GLY A 42 7.27 4.17 -22.94
C GLY A 42 8.08 4.45 -24.19
N GLN A 43 9.09 5.29 -24.11
CA GLN A 43 9.96 5.61 -25.23
C GLN A 43 11.22 4.75 -25.26
N SER A 44 11.83 4.52 -24.09
CA SER A 44 13.14 3.87 -24.03
C SER A 44 13.07 2.36 -24.05
N ASP A 45 11.99 1.79 -23.59
CA ASP A 45 11.83 0.33 -23.44
C ASP A 45 12.89 -0.27 -22.50
N ARG A 46 13.34 0.51 -21.50
CA ARG A 46 14.36 0.05 -20.55
C ARG A 46 13.77 -0.16 -19.16
N LEU A 47 14.09 -1.28 -18.53
CA LEU A 47 13.63 -1.56 -17.18
C LEU A 47 14.04 -0.49 -16.18
N LYS A 48 15.20 0.10 -16.36
CA LYS A 48 15.68 1.12 -15.43
C LYS A 48 14.85 2.41 -15.45
N ASP A 49 14.04 2.59 -16.49
CA ASP A 49 13.21 3.78 -16.63
C ASP A 49 11.79 3.59 -16.10
N THR A 50 11.49 2.42 -15.56
CA THR A 50 10.18 2.13 -14.99
C THR A 50 10.30 1.65 -13.56
N LEU A 51 9.15 1.54 -12.88
CA LEU A 51 9.10 1.07 -11.51
C LEU A 51 9.22 -0.46 -11.47
N ASN A 52 10.01 -0.96 -10.52
CA ASN A 52 10.07 -2.39 -10.28
C ASN A 52 8.87 -2.81 -9.41
N TYR A 53 7.78 -3.23 -10.05
CA TYR A 53 6.58 -3.62 -9.31
C TYR A 53 6.74 -4.94 -8.56
N CYS A 54 7.75 -5.75 -8.87
CA CYS A 54 8.06 -6.92 -8.04
C CYS A 54 8.42 -6.51 -6.62
N ALA A 55 9.17 -5.41 -6.47
CA ALA A 55 9.51 -4.89 -5.16
C ALA A 55 8.27 -4.37 -4.42
N VAL A 56 7.30 -3.82 -5.14
CA VAL A 56 6.03 -3.40 -4.54
C VAL A 56 5.29 -4.61 -3.97
N VAL A 57 5.17 -5.68 -4.75
CA VAL A 57 4.49 -6.91 -4.31
C VAL A 57 5.19 -7.48 -3.07
N GLU A 58 6.51 -7.56 -3.09
CA GLU A 58 7.27 -8.10 -1.94
C GLU A 58 7.07 -7.25 -0.69
N THR A 59 7.09 -5.94 -0.82
CA THR A 59 6.88 -5.02 0.30
C THR A 59 5.49 -5.23 0.92
N VAL A 60 4.47 -5.31 0.09
CA VAL A 60 3.10 -5.50 0.56
C VAL A 60 2.97 -6.85 1.28
N GLN A 61 3.46 -7.92 0.67
CA GLN A 61 3.37 -9.26 1.26
C GLN A 61 4.13 -9.34 2.58
N HIS A 62 5.29 -8.72 2.65
CA HIS A 62 6.08 -8.69 3.89
C HIS A 62 5.33 -7.98 5.02
N LEU A 63 4.73 -6.82 4.72
CA LEU A 63 4.00 -6.07 5.73
C LEU A 63 2.74 -6.79 6.20
N ILE A 64 2.03 -7.45 5.30
CA ILE A 64 0.88 -8.26 5.70
C ILE A 64 1.32 -9.36 6.67
N LYS A 65 2.41 -10.04 6.33
CA LYS A 65 2.86 -11.20 7.09
C LYS A 65 3.42 -10.83 8.46
N THR A 66 4.15 -9.73 8.56
CA THR A 66 4.91 -9.41 9.76
C THR A 66 4.26 -8.38 10.66
N SER A 67 3.27 -7.63 10.19
CA SER A 67 2.64 -6.59 11.00
C SER A 67 1.71 -7.18 12.05
N LYS A 68 1.59 -6.46 13.18
CA LYS A 68 0.77 -6.89 14.31
C LYS A 68 -0.19 -5.78 14.73
N PHE A 69 -0.83 -5.15 13.78
CA PHE A 69 -1.72 -4.04 14.05
C PHE A 69 -3.14 -4.50 14.40
N ALA A 70 -3.86 -3.66 15.12
CA ALA A 70 -5.26 -3.93 15.42
C ALA A 70 -6.20 -3.48 14.31
N LEU A 71 -5.79 -2.50 13.51
CA LEU A 71 -6.67 -1.89 12.51
C LEU A 71 -6.12 -2.04 11.10
N LEU A 72 -7.02 -2.24 10.14
CA LEU A 72 -6.66 -2.25 8.73
C LEU A 72 -6.07 -0.91 8.28
N GLU A 73 -6.58 0.17 8.83
CA GLU A 73 -6.11 1.52 8.51
C GLU A 73 -4.62 1.66 8.80
N LYS A 74 -4.14 1.07 9.88
CA LYS A 74 -2.74 1.13 10.23
C LYS A 74 -1.88 0.33 9.25
N LEU A 75 -2.34 -0.84 8.85
CA LEU A 75 -1.63 -1.64 7.86
C LEU A 75 -1.58 -0.91 6.52
N ALA A 76 -2.71 -0.36 6.08
CA ALA A 76 -2.76 0.36 4.81
C ALA A 76 -1.83 1.58 4.83
N SER A 77 -1.80 2.33 5.94
CA SER A 77 -0.88 3.45 6.10
C SER A 77 0.58 3.00 6.07
N ALA A 78 0.91 1.89 6.73
CA ALA A 78 2.27 1.37 6.74
C ALA A 78 2.71 0.96 5.33
N ILE A 79 1.82 0.36 4.55
CA ILE A 79 2.12 0.00 3.17
C ILE A 79 2.36 1.26 2.34
N ALA A 80 1.48 2.25 2.43
CA ALA A 80 1.64 3.49 1.69
C ALA A 80 2.95 4.19 2.03
N ASP A 81 3.27 4.29 3.32
CA ASP A 81 4.50 4.92 3.78
C ASP A 81 5.73 4.19 3.26
N ALA A 82 5.73 2.86 3.31
CA ALA A 82 6.86 2.08 2.81
C ALA A 82 7.11 2.31 1.32
N LEU A 83 6.04 2.37 0.52
CA LEU A 83 6.17 2.60 -0.90
C LEU A 83 6.64 4.03 -1.22
N LEU A 84 6.20 5.00 -0.43
CA LEU A 84 6.61 6.39 -0.62
C LEU A 84 8.02 6.67 -0.09
N GLN A 85 8.47 5.94 0.94
CA GLN A 85 9.82 6.10 1.45
C GLN A 85 10.89 5.63 0.48
N ALA A 86 10.57 4.71 -0.40
CA ALA A 86 11.49 4.22 -1.42
C ALA A 86 11.51 5.12 -2.65
N ASN A 87 11.08 6.36 -2.52
CA ASN A 87 10.78 7.23 -3.65
C ASN A 87 11.96 8.12 -4.06
N ASP A 88 13.18 7.68 -3.81
CA ASP A 88 14.37 8.40 -4.26
C ASP A 88 14.83 7.95 -5.64
N ALA A 89 14.27 6.89 -6.16
CA ALA A 89 14.57 6.40 -7.50
C ALA A 89 13.55 6.95 -8.49
N LYS A 90 13.87 6.91 -9.75
CA LYS A 90 12.95 7.29 -10.82
C LYS A 90 12.32 6.03 -11.40
N PRO A 91 11.07 6.10 -11.85
CA PRO A 91 10.20 7.27 -11.83
C PRO A 91 9.68 7.59 -10.42
N PHE A 92 9.43 8.85 -10.18
CA PHE A 92 8.95 9.33 -8.88
C PHE A 92 7.46 9.01 -8.72
N ILE A 93 7.09 8.47 -7.57
CA ILE A 93 5.69 8.18 -7.27
C ILE A 93 5.04 9.44 -6.70
N HIS A 94 4.04 9.95 -7.41
CA HIS A 94 3.34 11.18 -7.01
C HIS A 94 2.17 10.91 -6.08
N GLN A 95 1.59 9.72 -6.15
CA GLN A 95 0.45 9.35 -5.31
C GLN A 95 0.34 7.84 -5.24
N VAL A 96 -0.02 7.32 -4.07
CA VAL A 96 -0.30 5.91 -3.89
C VAL A 96 -1.68 5.76 -3.29
N THR A 97 -2.47 4.85 -3.84
CA THR A 97 -3.75 4.44 -3.28
C THR A 97 -3.67 2.98 -2.90
N ILE A 98 -4.03 2.67 -1.66
CA ILE A 98 -4.03 1.31 -1.13
C ILE A 98 -5.48 0.93 -0.84
N ALA A 99 -5.96 -0.13 -1.47
CA ALA A 99 -7.26 -0.73 -1.15
C ALA A 99 -6.97 -2.07 -0.48
N LEU A 100 -7.28 -2.16 0.80
CA LEU A 100 -6.97 -3.34 1.63
C LEU A 100 -8.26 -4.02 2.04
N THR A 101 -8.38 -5.30 1.71
CA THR A 101 -9.60 -6.09 1.89
C THR A 101 -9.37 -7.26 2.83
N LYS A 102 -10.27 -7.40 3.83
CA LYS A 102 -10.44 -8.65 4.54
C LYS A 102 -11.34 -9.54 3.70
N LEU A 103 -10.82 -10.68 3.27
CA LEU A 103 -11.58 -11.56 2.37
C LEU A 103 -12.70 -12.30 3.10
N THR A 104 -12.51 -12.64 4.37
CA THR A 104 -13.52 -13.33 5.17
C THR A 104 -13.58 -12.72 6.57
N PRO A 105 -14.14 -11.51 6.70
CA PRO A 105 -14.20 -10.87 8.01
C PRO A 105 -15.11 -11.67 8.96
N PRO A 106 -14.73 -11.78 10.25
CA PRO A 106 -15.48 -12.60 11.19
C PRO A 106 -16.71 -11.86 11.73
N ILE A 107 -17.66 -11.59 10.87
CA ILE A 107 -18.91 -10.91 11.20
C ILE A 107 -20.06 -11.91 11.07
N PRO A 108 -20.84 -12.14 12.13
CA PRO A 108 -21.96 -13.10 12.07
C PRO A 108 -22.95 -12.75 10.96
N ASN A 109 -23.37 -13.74 10.21
CA ASN A 109 -24.36 -13.60 9.14
C ASN A 109 -23.93 -12.67 8.00
N PHE A 110 -22.63 -12.50 7.81
CA PHE A 110 -22.10 -11.66 6.74
C PHE A 110 -21.12 -12.48 5.90
N SER A 111 -21.44 -12.64 4.62
CA SER A 111 -20.59 -13.39 3.70
C SER A 111 -19.81 -12.50 2.73
N GLY A 112 -19.88 -11.19 2.92
CA GLY A 112 -19.20 -10.24 2.08
C GLY A 112 -17.76 -9.98 2.52
N GLN A 113 -17.22 -8.88 2.06
CA GLN A 113 -15.85 -8.46 2.32
C GLN A 113 -15.85 -7.04 2.86
N VAL A 114 -14.79 -6.67 3.56
CA VAL A 114 -14.60 -5.31 4.04
C VAL A 114 -13.32 -4.77 3.40
N THR A 115 -13.44 -3.63 2.74
CA THR A 115 -12.30 -2.96 2.11
C THR A 115 -12.18 -1.54 2.66
N ILE A 116 -10.98 -1.16 3.03
CA ILE A 116 -10.66 0.24 3.28
C ILE A 116 -9.75 0.73 2.18
N GLU A 117 -9.88 2.00 1.83
CA GLU A 117 -9.06 2.58 0.78
C GLU A 117 -8.51 3.92 1.25
N ILE A 118 -7.22 4.10 1.14
CA ILE A 118 -6.57 5.35 1.49
C ILE A 118 -5.70 5.82 0.34
N THR A 119 -5.53 7.13 0.25
CA THR A 119 -4.66 7.74 -0.75
C THR A 119 -3.68 8.65 -0.03
N ARG A 120 -2.40 8.53 -0.39
CA ARG A 120 -1.31 9.29 0.21
C ARG A 120 -0.38 9.81 -0.87
N ALA A 121 0.25 10.96 -0.60
CA ALA A 121 1.25 11.54 -1.47
C ALA A 121 2.51 11.82 -0.65
N PRO A 122 3.69 11.92 -1.29
CA PRO A 122 4.89 12.31 -0.59
C PRO A 122 4.72 13.69 0.03
N LEU A 123 5.35 13.92 1.18
CA LEU A 123 5.32 15.24 1.78
C LEU A 123 6.07 16.22 0.89
N ALA A 124 5.48 17.37 0.63
CA ALA A 124 6.16 18.42 -0.08
C ALA A 124 7.15 19.10 0.86
N LEU A 125 8.20 19.67 0.29
CA LEU A 125 9.20 20.35 1.10
C LEU A 125 8.61 21.45 1.95
N ASP A 126 7.68 22.20 1.42
CA ASP A 126 7.06 23.27 2.16
C ASP A 126 6.13 22.75 3.25
N SER A 127 5.59 21.57 3.13
CA SER A 127 4.75 21.02 4.19
C SER A 127 5.58 20.44 5.33
N ILE A 128 6.86 20.15 5.13
CA ILE A 128 7.71 19.70 6.21
C ILE A 128 8.63 20.81 6.69
N ALA A 129 8.52 21.97 6.12
CA ALA A 129 9.25 23.09 6.59
C ALA A 129 8.79 23.40 8.00
N PRO A 130 9.62 23.92 8.80
CA PRO A 130 9.29 24.21 10.13
C PRO A 130 8.20 25.13 10.09
N ALA A 131 7.33 24.74 10.69
CA ALA A 131 6.34 25.51 10.85
C ALA A 131 6.89 26.73 11.20
N SER A 132 6.57 27.52 10.64
CA SER A 132 6.87 28.65 10.91
C SER A 132 7.20 28.87 12.19
N PRO A 133 7.91 29.56 12.47
CA PRO A 133 8.25 29.81 13.65
C PRO A 133 7.34 30.60 14.21
N SER A 134 6.73 30.76 14.05
CA SER A 134 5.92 31.54 14.58
C SER A 134 5.80 31.80 15.63
#